data_0eae92fc26f12d5710f8e703e2303190
#
_entry.id   0eae92fc26f12d5710f8e703e2303190
#
_cell.length_a   1.000
_cell.length_b   1.000
_cell.length_c   1.000
_cell.angle_alpha   90.00
_cell.angle_beta   90.00
_cell.angle_gamma   90.00
#
_symmetry.space_group_name_H-M   'P 1'
#
loop_
_entity.id
_entity.type
_entity.pdbx_description
1 polymer ?
#
loop_
_entity_poly.entity_id
_entity_poly.type
_entity_poly.pdbx_seq_one_letter_code
_entity_poly.pdbx_strand_id
1 'polypeptide(L)'
;MSAILNRKLDRSNELWAEAQDTILSGCQLYSKGTETHIKGVSPIYIDRGKDAHVWDVDGTEYIDYDMGMGPVLLGYQYKAVDDAVVAQLRRGMGYSLVAPEEVEYAKLCVKHIPSAGKVRFLKTGSGATEAAVRIARAYTGRRHVLRGKYHGWHEWTTAAEHDRQGGVLPESHSYIHKFDYNDLEQVRDYFKKYPDDIAAVITEAVEHEAPQEHYLEDLKTLCHEHGALLIFDEIVNGFHFGIGGAQAYFGVTPDLSTFGKAMANGMPLAMVAGRKDIMEDVDPKVFISTTFGGECLSLAAGIAVMKELESGEVTKAIWAKGKYLQDNFRKLAKDIGVPIDLIGYPCRMNFDYTDYEGRRDWLYNSIFMQESVKRGVLLGWNVFPCYTHTQEDLDFSLSVFEDAMKVYRTALRSGHPETYMEGTPLKIVLG
;
A
#
# COMPACT_ATOMS: atom_id res chain seq x y z
N MET A 1 -26.97 -12.03 15.17
CA MET A 1 -25.61 -12.45 14.80
C MET A 1 -25.59 -12.75 13.32
N SER A 2 -24.62 -12.20 12.61
CA SER A 2 -24.35 -12.57 11.22
C SER A 2 -23.98 -14.06 11.16
N ALA A 3 -24.48 -14.77 10.15
CA ALA A 3 -24.28 -16.22 10.05
C ALA A 3 -22.80 -16.52 9.80
N ILE A 4 -22.24 -17.52 10.50
CA ILE A 4 -20.97 -18.10 10.16
C ILE A 4 -21.16 -18.87 8.85
N LEU A 5 -20.34 -18.57 7.84
CA LEU A 5 -20.38 -19.23 6.55
C LEU A 5 -20.03 -20.72 6.67
N ASN A 6 -20.71 -21.56 5.91
CA ASN A 6 -20.31 -22.98 5.73
C ASN A 6 -19.14 -23.04 4.71
N ARG A 7 -17.93 -22.71 5.18
CA ARG A 7 -16.75 -22.61 4.33
C ARG A 7 -16.05 -23.95 4.22
N LYS A 8 -15.59 -24.25 3.01
CA LYS A 8 -14.60 -25.30 2.76
C LYS A 8 -13.25 -24.63 2.50
N LEU A 9 -12.18 -25.31 2.79
CA LEU A 9 -10.81 -24.86 2.51
C LEU A 9 -10.00 -26.02 1.89
N ASP A 10 -10.68 -27.02 1.36
CA ASP A 10 -10.03 -28.26 0.89
C ASP A 10 -9.11 -27.98 -0.28
N ARG A 11 -9.62 -27.31 -1.32
CA ARG A 11 -8.82 -26.96 -2.50
C ARG A 11 -7.75 -25.92 -2.19
N SER A 12 -8.07 -24.98 -1.32
CA SER A 12 -7.10 -23.97 -0.85
C SER A 12 -5.90 -24.60 -0.15
N ASN A 13 -6.15 -25.60 0.71
CA ASN A 13 -5.09 -26.33 1.43
C ASN A 13 -4.29 -27.25 0.49
N GLU A 14 -4.93 -27.90 -0.47
CA GLU A 14 -4.23 -28.71 -1.50
C GLU A 14 -3.25 -27.85 -2.29
N LEU A 15 -3.71 -26.72 -2.85
CA LEU A 15 -2.87 -25.78 -3.59
C LEU A 15 -1.71 -25.23 -2.74
N TRP A 16 -1.98 -24.97 -1.44
CA TRP A 16 -0.92 -24.53 -0.54
C TRP A 16 0.15 -25.60 -0.32
N ALA A 17 -0.24 -26.87 -0.19
CA ALA A 17 0.71 -27.99 -0.09
C ALA A 17 1.57 -28.10 -1.36
N GLU A 18 0.96 -28.03 -2.55
CA GLU A 18 1.67 -28.04 -3.83
C GLU A 18 2.64 -26.82 -3.96
N ALA A 19 2.21 -25.63 -3.48
CA ALA A 19 3.00 -24.41 -3.56
C ALA A 19 4.26 -24.47 -2.67
N GLN A 20 4.22 -25.17 -1.53
CA GLN A 20 5.39 -25.31 -0.66
C GLN A 20 6.56 -26.03 -1.38
N ASP A 21 6.26 -26.91 -2.32
CA ASP A 21 7.27 -27.66 -3.08
C ASP A 21 7.78 -26.90 -4.32
N THR A 22 7.05 -25.86 -4.78
CA THR A 22 7.31 -25.22 -6.07
C THR A 22 7.58 -23.72 -6.00
N ILE A 23 7.11 -23.06 -4.97
CA ILE A 23 7.23 -21.61 -4.78
C ILE A 23 7.97 -21.33 -3.48
N LEU A 24 9.00 -20.49 -3.54
CA LEU A 24 9.71 -20.07 -2.33
C LEU A 24 8.72 -19.49 -1.31
N SER A 25 8.69 -20.05 -0.10
CA SER A 25 7.71 -19.73 0.96
C SER A 25 6.23 -19.95 0.58
N GLY A 26 5.96 -20.71 -0.49
CA GLY A 26 4.60 -21.02 -0.96
C GLY A 26 3.82 -19.87 -1.58
N CYS A 27 4.36 -18.66 -1.61
CA CYS A 27 3.69 -17.46 -2.16
C CYS A 27 4.69 -16.45 -2.70
N GLN A 28 4.26 -15.61 -3.66
CA GLN A 28 5.10 -14.55 -4.25
C GLN A 28 5.23 -13.33 -3.34
N LEU A 29 4.27 -13.11 -2.45
CA LEU A 29 4.24 -11.98 -1.54
C LEU A 29 3.84 -12.47 -0.15
N TYR A 30 4.74 -12.31 0.81
CA TYR A 30 4.52 -12.78 2.19
C TYR A 30 3.20 -12.27 2.78
N SER A 31 2.87 -10.99 2.52
CA SER A 31 1.63 -10.36 3.00
C SER A 31 0.34 -10.88 2.33
N LYS A 32 0.42 -11.81 1.37
CA LYS A 32 -0.73 -12.55 0.82
C LYS A 32 -0.74 -14.03 1.24
N GLY A 33 0.27 -14.45 2.00
CA GLY A 33 0.41 -15.82 2.47
C GLY A 33 -0.21 -16.07 3.85
N THR A 34 0.05 -17.25 4.36
CA THR A 34 -0.50 -17.71 5.65
C THR A 34 0.12 -17.04 6.89
N GLU A 35 1.13 -16.17 6.72
CA GLU A 35 1.73 -15.43 7.85
C GLU A 35 0.92 -14.18 8.23
N THR A 36 0.14 -13.64 7.29
CA THR A 36 -0.69 -12.44 7.47
C THR A 36 -2.19 -12.70 7.39
N HIS A 37 -2.58 -13.94 7.17
CA HIS A 37 -3.97 -14.41 7.21
C HIS A 37 -4.07 -15.60 8.16
N ILE A 38 -5.24 -15.81 8.75
CA ILE A 38 -5.42 -16.82 9.80
C ILE A 38 -5.35 -18.22 9.19
N LYS A 39 -4.18 -18.86 9.28
CA LYS A 39 -3.97 -20.21 8.73
C LYS A 39 -4.97 -21.19 9.34
N GLY A 40 -5.63 -21.96 8.47
CA GLY A 40 -6.68 -22.92 8.86
C GLY A 40 -8.08 -22.33 8.94
N VAL A 41 -8.22 -20.99 8.81
CA VAL A 41 -9.51 -20.29 8.85
C VAL A 41 -9.70 -19.37 7.64
N SER A 42 -8.71 -18.56 7.27
CA SER A 42 -8.78 -17.72 6.06
C SER A 42 -8.58 -18.55 4.80
N PRO A 43 -9.20 -18.18 3.67
CA PRO A 43 -8.79 -18.71 2.37
C PRO A 43 -7.35 -18.31 2.07
N ILE A 44 -6.65 -19.09 1.26
CA ILE A 44 -5.28 -18.78 0.83
C ILE A 44 -5.27 -18.37 -0.65
N TYR A 45 -6.17 -18.92 -1.45
CA TYR A 45 -6.25 -18.66 -2.89
C TYR A 45 -7.60 -18.09 -3.27
N ILE A 46 -7.56 -17.02 -4.05
CA ILE A 46 -8.73 -16.37 -4.65
C ILE A 46 -8.80 -16.81 -6.13
N ASP A 47 -9.97 -17.25 -6.57
CA ASP A 47 -10.25 -17.64 -7.94
C ASP A 47 -10.61 -16.44 -8.83
N ARG A 48 -11.48 -15.57 -8.34
CA ARG A 48 -11.98 -14.40 -9.08
C ARG A 48 -12.38 -13.26 -8.17
N GLY A 49 -12.42 -12.06 -8.74
CA GLY A 49 -12.96 -10.86 -8.09
C GLY A 49 -13.93 -10.14 -9.00
N LYS A 50 -14.93 -9.44 -8.43
CA LYS A 50 -15.83 -8.54 -9.14
C LYS A 50 -16.29 -7.44 -8.19
N ASP A 51 -16.25 -6.20 -8.64
CA ASP A 51 -16.58 -5.03 -7.84
C ASP A 51 -15.74 -4.99 -6.53
N ALA A 52 -16.37 -5.10 -5.36
CA ALA A 52 -15.71 -5.17 -4.06
C ALA A 52 -15.61 -6.61 -3.50
N HIS A 53 -15.96 -7.61 -4.28
CA HIS A 53 -16.09 -8.98 -3.84
C HIS A 53 -15.04 -9.90 -4.46
N VAL A 54 -14.64 -10.92 -3.70
CA VAL A 54 -13.77 -12.00 -4.16
C VAL A 54 -14.38 -13.36 -3.83
N TRP A 55 -14.07 -14.35 -4.65
CA TRP A 55 -14.45 -15.75 -4.40
C TRP A 55 -13.18 -16.57 -4.28
N ASP A 56 -13.09 -17.36 -3.23
CA ASP A 56 -11.99 -18.30 -3.09
C ASP A 56 -12.12 -19.51 -4.04
N VAL A 57 -11.07 -20.32 -4.12
CA VAL A 57 -11.05 -21.51 -4.98
C VAL A 57 -12.00 -22.62 -4.52
N ASP A 58 -12.54 -22.53 -3.32
CA ASP A 58 -13.56 -23.43 -2.77
C ASP A 58 -14.98 -22.88 -2.99
N GLY A 59 -15.11 -21.68 -3.61
CA GLY A 59 -16.36 -21.04 -4.03
C GLY A 59 -17.01 -20.14 -3.00
N THR A 60 -16.35 -19.85 -1.88
CA THR A 60 -16.88 -18.92 -0.85
C THR A 60 -16.65 -17.47 -1.25
N GLU A 61 -17.68 -16.64 -1.09
CA GLU A 61 -17.67 -15.22 -1.38
C GLU A 61 -17.29 -14.40 -0.15
N TYR A 62 -16.49 -13.33 -0.37
CA TYR A 62 -16.08 -12.38 0.65
C TYR A 62 -16.16 -10.95 0.12
N ILE A 63 -16.57 -10.00 0.97
CA ILE A 63 -16.31 -8.58 0.74
C ILE A 63 -14.84 -8.33 1.08
N ASP A 64 -14.09 -7.77 0.14
CA ASP A 64 -12.64 -7.58 0.24
C ASP A 64 -12.28 -6.13 0.60
N TYR A 65 -11.68 -5.93 1.77
CA TYR A 65 -11.12 -4.64 2.17
C TYR A 65 -9.60 -4.55 2.04
N ASP A 66 -8.93 -5.64 1.69
CA ASP A 66 -7.50 -5.59 1.37
C ASP A 66 -7.25 -5.06 -0.05
N MET A 67 -8.22 -5.28 -0.95
CA MET A 67 -8.20 -4.81 -2.35
C MET A 67 -6.86 -5.08 -3.04
N GLY A 68 -6.35 -6.32 -2.82
CA GLY A 68 -5.06 -6.77 -3.32
C GLY A 68 -3.86 -6.06 -2.71
N MET A 69 -3.97 -5.49 -1.52
CA MET A 69 -3.05 -4.59 -0.82
C MET A 69 -3.04 -3.16 -1.38
N GLY A 70 -4.22 -2.67 -1.78
CA GLY A 70 -4.48 -1.31 -2.20
C GLY A 70 -4.37 -0.99 -3.69
N PRO A 71 -3.95 -1.87 -4.62
CA PRO A 71 -3.96 -1.54 -6.04
C PRO A 71 -5.34 -1.43 -6.67
N VAL A 72 -6.35 -2.13 -6.15
CA VAL A 72 -7.69 -2.20 -6.76
C VAL A 72 -8.56 -1.06 -6.23
N LEU A 73 -8.31 0.15 -6.72
CA LEU A 73 -8.98 1.38 -6.26
C LEU A 73 -10.44 1.48 -6.73
N LEU A 74 -10.69 1.11 -7.98
CA LEU A 74 -12.01 1.23 -8.61
C LEU A 74 -12.90 0.01 -8.34
N GLY A 75 -12.31 -1.11 -7.93
CA GLY A 75 -12.93 -2.41 -7.81
C GLY A 75 -12.45 -3.38 -8.88
N TYR A 76 -12.72 -4.65 -8.65
CA TYR A 76 -12.37 -5.74 -9.57
C TYR A 76 -13.25 -5.68 -10.82
N GLN A 77 -12.69 -6.03 -11.98
CA GLN A 77 -13.40 -6.03 -13.27
C GLN A 77 -14.10 -4.68 -13.56
N TYR A 78 -13.44 -3.57 -13.20
CA TYR A 78 -14.00 -2.26 -13.47
C TYR A 78 -14.04 -1.98 -14.99
N LYS A 79 -15.25 -1.82 -15.52
CA LYS A 79 -15.52 -1.87 -16.96
C LYS A 79 -14.64 -0.94 -17.79
N ALA A 80 -14.43 0.30 -17.38
CA ALA A 80 -13.64 1.26 -18.17
C ALA A 80 -12.17 0.84 -18.27
N VAL A 81 -11.60 0.23 -17.21
CA VAL A 81 -10.23 -0.28 -17.19
C VAL A 81 -10.13 -1.54 -18.04
N ASP A 82 -11.04 -2.49 -17.84
CA ASP A 82 -11.05 -3.76 -18.60
C ASP A 82 -11.23 -3.53 -20.09
N ASP A 83 -12.16 -2.65 -20.50
CA ASP A 83 -12.37 -2.30 -21.90
C ASP A 83 -11.11 -1.69 -22.53
N ALA A 84 -10.40 -0.81 -21.81
CA ALA A 84 -9.16 -0.20 -22.29
C ALA A 84 -8.05 -1.25 -22.48
N VAL A 85 -7.90 -2.17 -21.51
CA VAL A 85 -6.93 -3.28 -21.57
C VAL A 85 -7.25 -4.22 -22.72
N VAL A 86 -8.51 -4.64 -22.87
CA VAL A 86 -8.94 -5.53 -23.96
C VAL A 86 -8.76 -4.88 -25.34
N ALA A 87 -9.08 -3.60 -25.45
CA ALA A 87 -8.86 -2.85 -26.70
C ALA A 87 -7.37 -2.79 -27.06
N GLN A 88 -6.50 -2.53 -26.07
CA GLN A 88 -5.06 -2.48 -26.26
C GLN A 88 -4.48 -3.88 -26.57
N LEU A 89 -4.96 -4.93 -25.91
CA LEU A 89 -4.54 -6.31 -26.17
C LEU A 89 -4.70 -6.71 -27.65
N ARG A 90 -5.77 -6.26 -28.30
CA ARG A 90 -6.04 -6.49 -29.73
C ARG A 90 -5.09 -5.74 -30.65
N ARG A 91 -4.42 -4.69 -30.17
CA ARG A 91 -3.39 -3.92 -30.89
C ARG A 91 -1.98 -4.43 -30.64
N GLY A 92 -1.76 -5.12 -29.52
CA GLY A 92 -0.47 -5.64 -29.06
C GLY A 92 -0.07 -5.08 -27.69
N MET A 93 0.80 -5.81 -26.99
CA MET A 93 1.19 -5.48 -25.62
C MET A 93 2.52 -4.73 -25.51
N GLY A 94 3.44 -4.98 -26.42
CA GLY A 94 4.76 -4.36 -26.46
C GLY A 94 5.32 -4.38 -27.88
N TYR A 95 6.08 -3.36 -28.19
CA TYR A 95 6.57 -3.12 -29.55
C TYR A 95 8.09 -2.98 -29.56
N SER A 96 8.68 -3.06 -30.76
CA SER A 96 10.11 -2.81 -30.97
C SER A 96 10.47 -1.31 -30.84
N LEU A 97 9.49 -0.44 -30.92
CA LEU A 97 9.61 1.01 -30.74
C LEU A 97 8.62 1.47 -29.66
N VAL A 98 8.76 2.72 -29.23
CA VAL A 98 7.90 3.34 -28.20
C VAL A 98 6.45 3.45 -28.67
N ALA A 99 5.52 3.38 -27.71
CA ALA A 99 4.08 3.45 -27.97
C ALA A 99 3.51 4.85 -27.67
N PRO A 100 2.47 5.30 -28.38
CA PRO A 100 1.79 6.57 -28.08
C PRO A 100 1.22 6.65 -26.68
N GLU A 101 0.84 5.52 -26.11
CA GLU A 101 0.29 5.38 -24.75
C GLU A 101 1.29 5.85 -23.67
N GLU A 102 2.60 5.71 -23.91
CA GLU A 102 3.64 6.26 -23.02
C GLU A 102 3.53 7.79 -22.92
N VAL A 103 3.34 8.44 -24.07
CA VAL A 103 3.22 9.91 -24.14
C VAL A 103 1.90 10.38 -23.55
N GLU A 104 0.78 9.70 -23.87
CA GLU A 104 -0.55 10.05 -23.35
C GLU A 104 -0.55 9.96 -21.80
N TYR A 105 -0.07 8.85 -21.27
CA TYR A 105 -0.07 8.67 -19.80
C TYR A 105 0.91 9.63 -19.11
N ALA A 106 2.10 9.86 -19.67
CA ALA A 106 3.04 10.83 -19.12
C ALA A 106 2.45 12.25 -19.06
N LYS A 107 1.70 12.67 -20.09
CA LYS A 107 1.00 13.96 -20.09
C LYS A 107 -0.06 14.06 -19.00
N LEU A 108 -0.82 13.00 -18.75
CA LEU A 108 -1.79 12.96 -17.67
C LEU A 108 -1.09 13.05 -16.30
N CYS A 109 0.00 12.31 -16.10
CA CYS A 109 0.80 12.40 -14.87
C CYS A 109 1.34 13.81 -14.63
N VAL A 110 1.95 14.42 -15.65
CA VAL A 110 2.50 15.80 -15.57
C VAL A 110 1.40 16.85 -15.33
N LYS A 111 0.19 16.62 -15.87
CA LYS A 111 -0.94 17.54 -15.66
C LYS A 111 -1.45 17.52 -14.23
N HIS A 112 -1.49 16.36 -13.57
CA HIS A 112 -2.23 16.19 -12.33
C HIS A 112 -1.36 16.01 -11.07
N ILE A 113 -0.10 15.56 -11.21
CA ILE A 113 0.79 15.29 -10.08
C ILE A 113 1.76 16.46 -9.89
N PRO A 114 1.73 17.16 -8.74
CA PRO A 114 2.50 18.39 -8.53
C PRO A 114 4.02 18.25 -8.75
N SER A 115 4.62 17.12 -8.32
CA SER A 115 6.05 16.87 -8.49
C SER A 115 6.45 16.40 -9.90
N ALA A 116 5.50 16.05 -10.77
CA ALA A 116 5.77 15.43 -12.04
C ALA A 116 6.14 16.46 -13.13
N GLY A 117 7.33 16.99 -13.11
CA GLY A 117 7.89 17.72 -14.26
C GLY A 117 8.29 16.79 -15.41
N LYS A 118 8.81 15.60 -15.09
CA LYS A 118 9.04 14.45 -15.98
C LYS A 118 8.81 13.14 -15.21
N VAL A 119 8.54 12.06 -15.97
CA VAL A 119 8.27 10.72 -15.42
C VAL A 119 9.09 9.64 -16.11
N ARG A 120 9.36 8.54 -15.40
CA ARG A 120 9.87 7.29 -15.96
C ARG A 120 9.01 6.14 -15.46
N PHE A 121 8.39 5.39 -16.38
CA PHE A 121 7.57 4.24 -16.03
C PHE A 121 8.41 3.00 -15.73
N LEU A 122 7.93 2.23 -14.76
CA LEU A 122 8.50 1.02 -14.22
C LEU A 122 7.37 0.00 -13.95
N LYS A 123 7.69 -1.16 -13.36
CA LYS A 123 6.68 -2.19 -13.10
C LYS A 123 6.43 -2.47 -11.61
N THR A 124 7.36 -2.09 -10.75
CA THR A 124 7.28 -2.37 -9.32
C THR A 124 7.55 -1.12 -8.50
N GLY A 125 6.89 -0.99 -7.34
CA GLY A 125 7.17 0.08 -6.40
C GLY A 125 8.63 0.09 -5.94
N SER A 126 9.21 -1.09 -5.67
CA SER A 126 10.63 -1.20 -5.30
C SER A 126 11.56 -0.68 -6.38
N GLY A 127 11.24 -0.94 -7.67
CA GLY A 127 12.01 -0.36 -8.78
C GLY A 127 11.86 1.16 -8.88
N ALA A 128 10.68 1.70 -8.55
CA ALA A 128 10.46 3.15 -8.57
C ALA A 128 11.22 3.87 -7.44
N THR A 129 11.21 3.31 -6.22
CA THR A 129 11.96 3.87 -5.09
C THR A 129 13.47 3.74 -5.28
N GLU A 130 13.96 2.63 -5.83
CA GLU A 130 15.36 2.47 -6.26
C GLU A 130 15.76 3.54 -7.27
N ALA A 131 14.94 3.77 -8.31
CA ALA A 131 15.18 4.79 -9.31
C ALA A 131 15.27 6.19 -8.68
N ALA A 132 14.33 6.53 -7.76
CA ALA A 132 14.32 7.80 -7.06
C ALA A 132 15.59 8.03 -6.24
N VAL A 133 16.03 7.02 -5.48
CA VAL A 133 17.27 7.10 -4.69
C VAL A 133 18.51 7.25 -5.59
N ARG A 134 18.57 6.52 -6.70
CA ARG A 134 19.68 6.65 -7.65
C ARG A 134 19.72 8.01 -8.32
N ILE A 135 18.54 8.56 -8.69
CA ILE A 135 18.42 9.93 -9.22
C ILE A 135 18.95 10.94 -8.19
N ALA A 136 18.49 10.83 -6.94
CA ALA A 136 18.90 11.74 -5.87
C ALA A 136 20.42 11.73 -5.63
N ARG A 137 21.02 10.54 -5.57
CA ARG A 137 22.47 10.39 -5.43
C ARG A 137 23.24 10.96 -6.62
N ALA A 138 22.76 10.73 -7.84
CA ALA A 138 23.44 11.23 -9.05
C ALA A 138 23.33 12.77 -9.18
N TYR A 139 22.19 13.35 -8.80
CA TYR A 139 21.97 14.79 -8.82
C TYR A 139 22.81 15.53 -7.77
N THR A 140 22.81 15.02 -6.55
CA THR A 140 23.50 15.67 -5.42
C THR A 140 24.99 15.34 -5.34
N GLY A 141 25.43 14.24 -5.95
CA GLY A 141 26.78 13.68 -5.80
C GLY A 141 27.04 13.07 -4.40
N ARG A 142 26.00 12.85 -3.59
CA ARG A 142 26.08 12.44 -2.19
C ARG A 142 25.68 10.99 -2.00
N ARG A 143 25.99 10.40 -0.83
CA ARG A 143 25.90 8.95 -0.60
C ARG A 143 24.75 8.52 0.31
N HIS A 144 24.56 9.23 1.44
CA HIS A 144 23.63 8.82 2.49
C HIS A 144 22.17 9.10 2.10
N VAL A 145 21.27 8.22 2.53
CA VAL A 145 19.81 8.37 2.38
C VAL A 145 19.16 8.13 3.74
N LEU A 146 18.33 9.07 4.15
CA LEU A 146 17.46 8.89 5.30
C LEU A 146 16.14 8.32 4.81
N ARG A 147 15.64 7.27 5.44
CA ARG A 147 14.36 6.65 5.07
C ARG A 147 13.41 6.54 6.25
N GLY A 148 12.13 6.75 5.99
CA GLY A 148 11.06 6.38 6.90
C GLY A 148 10.93 4.87 7.06
N LYS A 149 9.69 4.34 7.03
CA LYS A 149 9.42 2.90 7.14
C LYS A 149 9.80 2.13 5.87
N TYR A 150 8.95 1.24 5.43
CA TYR A 150 9.19 0.32 4.31
C TYR A 150 9.06 1.02 2.94
N HIS A 151 10.08 0.88 2.08
CA HIS A 151 10.09 1.44 0.71
C HIS A 151 10.43 0.40 -0.36
N GLY A 152 10.09 -0.86 -0.15
CA GLY A 152 10.36 -1.95 -1.07
C GLY A 152 11.38 -2.96 -0.53
N TRP A 153 11.72 -3.95 -1.35
CA TRP A 153 12.57 -5.08 -0.95
C TRP A 153 14.00 -5.04 -1.56
N HIS A 154 14.32 -4.01 -2.35
CA HIS A 154 15.66 -3.88 -2.93
C HIS A 154 16.72 -3.65 -1.85
N GLU A 155 17.98 -3.99 -2.15
CA GLU A 155 19.08 -3.99 -1.19
C GLU A 155 19.20 -2.69 -0.39
N TRP A 156 19.06 -1.53 -1.06
CA TRP A 156 19.19 -0.23 -0.40
C TRP A 156 18.20 -0.01 0.74
N THR A 157 17.01 -0.57 0.65
CA THR A 157 15.99 -0.41 1.70
C THR A 157 16.04 -1.52 2.74
N THR A 158 16.34 -2.77 2.34
CA THR A 158 16.45 -3.91 3.28
C THR A 158 17.71 -3.83 4.13
N ALA A 159 18.72 -3.10 3.71
CA ALA A 159 19.98 -2.91 4.45
C ALA A 159 19.79 -2.33 5.87
N ALA A 160 18.67 -1.71 6.19
CA ALA A 160 18.48 -1.01 7.45
C ALA A 160 17.61 -1.75 8.49
N GLU A 161 16.90 -2.85 8.18
CA GLU A 161 15.82 -3.26 9.09
C GLU A 161 15.36 -4.71 9.17
N HIS A 162 15.87 -5.63 8.38
CA HIS A 162 15.24 -6.96 8.37
C HIS A 162 16.10 -8.05 9.01
N ASP A 163 15.43 -8.92 9.78
CA ASP A 163 15.99 -10.22 10.20
C ASP A 163 16.37 -11.11 8.98
N ARG A 164 15.82 -10.80 7.79
CA ARG A 164 16.06 -11.49 6.51
C ARG A 164 17.03 -10.72 5.60
N GLN A 165 18.17 -10.31 6.13
CA GLN A 165 19.20 -9.55 5.39
C GLN A 165 20.23 -10.44 4.67
N GLY A 166 20.01 -11.73 4.58
CA GLY A 166 20.93 -12.63 3.89
C GLY A 166 21.24 -12.18 2.46
N GLY A 167 22.51 -11.97 2.14
CA GLY A 167 22.98 -11.49 0.83
C GLY A 167 23.04 -9.97 0.65
N VAL A 168 22.59 -9.18 1.62
CA VAL A 168 22.80 -7.72 1.62
C VAL A 168 24.28 -7.44 1.95
N LEU A 169 24.92 -6.58 1.16
CA LEU A 169 26.32 -6.23 1.39
C LEU A 169 26.47 -5.39 2.68
N PRO A 170 27.44 -5.68 3.55
CA PRO A 170 27.65 -4.91 4.79
C PRO A 170 27.84 -3.41 4.54
N GLU A 171 28.45 -3.04 3.43
CA GLU A 171 28.69 -1.64 3.04
C GLU A 171 27.39 -0.88 2.79
N SER A 172 26.34 -1.55 2.34
CA SER A 172 25.02 -0.95 2.07
C SER A 172 24.39 -0.36 3.34
N HIS A 173 24.65 -0.99 4.51
CA HIS A 173 24.18 -0.50 5.81
C HIS A 173 24.78 0.86 6.20
N SER A 174 25.98 1.18 5.68
CA SER A 174 26.68 2.42 6.04
C SER A 174 26.01 3.68 5.48
N TYR A 175 25.20 3.55 4.46
CA TYR A 175 24.65 4.69 3.70
C TYR A 175 23.14 4.85 3.82
N ILE A 176 22.46 3.95 4.52
CA ILE A 176 21.00 4.00 4.71
C ILE A 176 20.69 4.13 6.20
N HIS A 177 19.93 5.15 6.56
CA HIS A 177 19.61 5.44 7.94
C HIS A 177 18.10 5.57 8.12
N LYS A 178 17.56 4.94 9.14
CA LYS A 178 16.14 5.03 9.48
C LYS A 178 15.90 6.25 10.38
N PHE A 179 14.75 6.88 10.20
CA PHE A 179 14.20 7.86 11.12
C PHE A 179 12.72 7.58 11.38
N ASP A 180 12.21 8.03 12.51
CA ASP A 180 10.82 7.86 12.89
C ASP A 180 9.97 9.00 12.30
N TYR A 181 8.80 8.64 11.79
CA TYR A 181 7.85 9.61 11.24
C TYR A 181 7.44 10.63 12.30
N ASN A 182 7.30 11.90 11.93
CA ASN A 182 7.07 13.02 12.82
C ASN A 182 8.25 13.41 13.74
N ASP A 183 9.43 12.83 13.59
CA ASP A 183 10.64 13.18 14.36
C ASP A 183 11.66 13.96 13.51
N LEU A 184 11.47 15.28 13.41
CA LEU A 184 12.40 16.18 12.71
C LEU A 184 13.77 16.28 13.41
N GLU A 185 13.86 16.07 14.72
CA GLU A 185 15.12 16.18 15.44
C GLU A 185 16.06 15.02 15.06
N GLN A 186 15.56 13.81 14.89
CA GLN A 186 16.37 12.70 14.34
C GLN A 186 16.94 13.07 12.96
N VAL A 187 16.11 13.68 12.09
CA VAL A 187 16.58 14.11 10.76
C VAL A 187 17.65 15.19 10.87
N ARG A 188 17.49 16.19 11.76
CA ARG A 188 18.50 17.22 12.04
C ARG A 188 19.83 16.61 12.55
N ASP A 189 19.75 15.62 13.42
CA ASP A 189 20.92 14.96 13.98
C ASP A 189 21.69 14.17 12.90
N TYR A 190 20.99 13.56 11.94
CA TYR A 190 21.65 12.94 10.78
C TYR A 190 22.33 13.97 9.90
N PHE A 191 21.75 15.15 9.64
CA PHE A 191 22.42 16.21 8.87
C PHE A 191 23.66 16.74 9.59
N LYS A 192 23.63 16.84 10.93
CA LYS A 192 24.85 17.18 11.73
C LYS A 192 25.91 16.09 11.64
N LYS A 193 25.50 14.81 11.66
CA LYS A 193 26.41 13.66 11.64
C LYS A 193 27.07 13.45 10.28
N TYR A 194 26.36 13.73 9.20
CA TYR A 194 26.82 13.55 7.82
C TYR A 194 26.68 14.86 7.02
N PRO A 195 27.44 15.89 7.40
CA PRO A 195 27.35 17.19 6.75
C PRO A 195 27.70 17.07 5.26
N ASP A 196 26.88 17.68 4.41
CA ASP A 196 27.02 17.71 2.95
C ASP A 196 27.10 16.35 2.24
N ASP A 197 26.68 15.25 2.89
CA ASP A 197 26.75 13.90 2.31
C ASP A 197 25.40 13.15 2.30
N ILE A 198 24.31 13.78 2.75
CA ILE A 198 22.96 13.22 2.62
C ILE A 198 22.39 13.63 1.27
N ALA A 199 22.08 12.62 0.43
CA ALA A 199 21.51 12.78 -0.91
C ALA A 199 20.00 13.07 -0.85
N ALA A 200 19.29 12.34 -0.01
CA ALA A 200 17.84 12.44 0.07
C ALA A 200 17.28 11.99 1.43
N VAL A 201 16.09 12.51 1.72
CA VAL A 201 15.16 11.95 2.71
C VAL A 201 13.98 11.37 1.95
N ILE A 202 13.66 10.09 2.15
CA ILE A 202 12.51 9.42 1.56
C ILE A 202 11.54 8.98 2.65
N THR A 203 10.27 9.34 2.49
CA THR A 203 9.18 8.99 3.39
C THR A 203 7.83 8.94 2.65
N GLU A 204 6.82 8.29 3.22
CA GLU A 204 5.43 8.56 2.82
C GLU A 204 5.03 9.97 3.32
N ALA A 205 4.18 10.69 2.57
CA ALA A 205 3.64 11.96 3.05
C ALA A 205 2.71 11.77 4.25
N VAL A 206 2.11 10.60 4.36
CA VAL A 206 1.31 10.15 5.50
C VAL A 206 1.49 8.65 5.70
N GLU A 207 1.74 8.26 6.94
CA GLU A 207 1.82 6.86 7.34
C GLU A 207 0.50 6.40 8.00
N HIS A 208 0.56 5.68 9.11
CA HIS A 208 -0.63 5.29 9.88
C HIS A 208 -1.18 6.44 10.74
N GLU A 209 -0.36 7.43 11.02
CA GLU A 209 -0.72 8.65 11.73
C GLU A 209 -0.62 9.87 10.81
N ALA A 210 -1.35 10.91 11.15
CA ALA A 210 -1.27 12.18 10.45
C ALA A 210 0.11 12.84 10.66
N PRO A 211 0.61 13.59 9.67
CA PRO A 211 1.74 14.47 9.92
C PRO A 211 1.36 15.48 11.00
N GLN A 212 2.31 15.77 11.90
CA GLN A 212 2.17 16.88 12.84
C GLN A 212 2.08 18.20 12.07
N GLU A 213 1.56 19.23 12.73
CA GLU A 213 1.43 20.56 12.13
C GLU A 213 2.79 21.03 11.58
N HIS A 214 2.82 21.43 10.31
CA HIS A 214 4.01 21.86 9.55
C HIS A 214 5.13 20.83 9.36
N TYR A 215 4.94 19.56 9.78
CA TYR A 215 6.01 18.56 9.68
C TYR A 215 6.54 18.36 8.26
N LEU A 216 5.67 18.28 7.26
CA LEU A 216 6.08 18.03 5.87
C LEU A 216 6.78 19.24 5.25
N GLU A 217 6.30 20.46 5.55
CA GLU A 217 6.92 21.73 5.12
C GLU A 217 8.31 21.91 5.75
N ASP A 218 8.40 21.64 7.05
CA ASP A 218 9.66 21.76 7.79
C ASP A 218 10.67 20.70 7.34
N LEU A 219 10.22 19.48 7.08
CA LEU A 219 11.06 18.41 6.53
C LEU A 219 11.62 18.81 5.15
N LYS A 220 10.78 19.37 4.28
CA LYS A 220 11.20 19.88 2.96
C LYS A 220 12.21 21.00 3.10
N THR A 221 11.93 21.96 3.97
CA THR A 221 12.83 23.09 4.22
C THR A 221 14.17 22.62 4.72
N LEU A 222 14.19 21.72 5.70
CA LEU A 222 15.39 21.11 6.26
C LEU A 222 16.23 20.38 5.19
N CYS A 223 15.60 19.59 4.32
CA CYS A 223 16.29 18.95 3.21
C CYS A 223 16.97 19.99 2.30
N HIS A 224 16.25 21.03 1.91
CA HIS A 224 16.76 22.06 0.99
C HIS A 224 17.88 22.91 1.63
N GLU A 225 17.77 23.27 2.91
CA GLU A 225 18.83 24.00 3.65
C GLU A 225 20.15 23.25 3.63
N HIS A 226 20.09 21.90 3.63
CA HIS A 226 21.26 21.04 3.57
C HIS A 226 21.56 20.51 2.16
N GLY A 227 20.85 20.97 1.12
CA GLY A 227 21.06 20.57 -0.28
C GLY A 227 20.74 19.10 -0.57
N ALA A 228 19.92 18.46 0.25
CA ALA A 228 19.34 17.14 0.02
C ALA A 228 18.01 17.23 -0.71
N LEU A 229 17.58 16.14 -1.36
CA LEU A 229 16.25 16.07 -1.98
C LEU A 229 15.23 15.44 -1.03
N LEU A 230 14.00 15.94 -1.09
CA LEU A 230 12.84 15.27 -0.48
C LEU A 230 12.18 14.36 -1.50
N ILE A 231 11.96 13.09 -1.13
CA ILE A 231 11.26 12.09 -1.93
C ILE A 231 10.00 11.66 -1.18
N PHE A 232 8.82 11.79 -1.81
CA PHE A 232 7.61 11.16 -1.28
C PHE A 232 7.37 9.82 -1.95
N ASP A 233 7.28 8.78 -1.12
CA ASP A 233 6.79 7.48 -1.54
C ASP A 233 5.26 7.49 -1.55
N GLU A 234 4.70 7.60 -2.74
CA GLU A 234 3.26 7.60 -3.00
C GLU A 234 2.75 6.22 -3.48
N ILE A 235 3.53 5.15 -3.30
CA ILE A 235 3.17 3.81 -3.77
C ILE A 235 1.85 3.33 -3.15
N VAL A 236 1.59 3.67 -1.90
CA VAL A 236 0.34 3.33 -1.20
C VAL A 236 -0.64 4.51 -1.22
N ASN A 237 -0.16 5.72 -0.95
CA ASN A 237 -1.00 6.90 -0.81
C ASN A 237 -1.51 7.45 -2.13
N GLY A 238 -0.69 7.34 -3.18
CA GLY A 238 -1.01 7.85 -4.49
C GLY A 238 -2.35 7.30 -5.01
N PHE A 239 -3.18 8.19 -5.56
CA PHE A 239 -4.54 7.96 -6.06
C PHE A 239 -5.59 7.67 -4.98
N HIS A 240 -5.25 7.08 -3.82
CA HIS A 240 -6.19 6.99 -2.68
C HIS A 240 -6.50 8.36 -2.08
N PHE A 241 -5.50 9.25 -2.02
CA PHE A 241 -5.67 10.64 -1.58
C PHE A 241 -6.20 11.57 -2.69
N GLY A 242 -6.37 11.05 -3.89
CA GLY A 242 -6.81 11.78 -5.08
C GLY A 242 -5.80 11.69 -6.22
N ILE A 243 -6.15 12.26 -7.36
CA ILE A 243 -5.39 12.17 -8.61
C ILE A 243 -3.96 12.73 -8.50
N GLY A 244 -3.73 13.70 -7.63
CA GLY A 244 -2.42 14.30 -7.38
C GLY A 244 -1.60 13.64 -6.26
N GLY A 245 -2.14 12.60 -5.62
CA GLY A 245 -1.52 11.93 -4.50
C GLY A 245 -1.64 12.68 -3.16
N ALA A 246 -1.02 12.14 -2.11
CA ALA A 246 -1.00 12.76 -0.79
C ALA A 246 -0.26 14.12 -0.81
N GLN A 247 0.74 14.30 -1.66
CA GLN A 247 1.43 15.57 -1.86
C GLN A 247 0.47 16.72 -2.22
N ALA A 248 -0.53 16.45 -3.07
CA ALA A 248 -1.54 17.44 -3.43
C ALA A 248 -2.52 17.67 -2.28
N TYR A 249 -2.87 16.63 -1.54
CA TYR A 249 -3.77 16.73 -0.39
C TYR A 249 -3.18 17.57 0.74
N PHE A 250 -1.91 17.38 1.07
CA PHE A 250 -1.20 18.15 2.11
C PHE A 250 -0.60 19.47 1.60
N GLY A 251 -0.60 19.73 0.30
CA GLY A 251 -0.07 20.96 -0.28
C GLY A 251 1.47 21.05 -0.27
N VAL A 252 2.17 19.94 -0.03
CA VAL A 252 3.64 19.87 -0.01
C VAL A 252 4.16 19.06 -1.16
N THR A 253 4.81 19.72 -2.13
CA THR A 253 5.38 19.09 -3.31
C THR A 253 6.82 18.67 -3.04
N PRO A 254 7.18 17.37 -3.11
CA PRO A 254 8.55 16.89 -2.99
C PRO A 254 9.36 17.17 -4.27
N ASP A 255 10.68 16.93 -4.22
CA ASP A 255 11.54 17.03 -5.39
C ASP A 255 11.36 15.83 -6.35
N LEU A 256 11.17 14.65 -5.78
CA LEU A 256 10.86 13.40 -6.47
C LEU A 256 9.68 12.70 -5.78
N SER A 257 8.93 11.91 -6.51
CA SER A 257 7.91 11.02 -5.96
C SER A 257 7.84 9.70 -6.71
N THR A 258 7.37 8.64 -6.01
CA THR A 258 7.20 7.31 -6.60
C THR A 258 5.75 6.89 -6.50
N PHE A 259 5.20 6.34 -7.58
CA PHE A 259 3.82 5.85 -7.65
C PHE A 259 3.78 4.39 -8.10
N GLY A 260 2.70 3.70 -7.76
CA GLY A 260 2.46 2.32 -8.13
C GLY A 260 1.04 1.90 -7.75
N LYS A 261 0.86 0.62 -7.44
CA LYS A 261 -0.41 0.06 -6.92
C LYS A 261 -1.65 0.59 -7.65
N ALA A 262 -2.36 1.56 -7.04
CA ALA A 262 -3.64 2.07 -7.53
C ALA A 262 -3.57 2.79 -8.90
N MET A 263 -2.35 3.13 -9.38
CA MET A 263 -2.20 3.88 -10.63
C MET A 263 -2.71 3.15 -11.88
N ALA A 264 -2.96 1.84 -11.82
CA ALA A 264 -3.45 1.04 -12.94
C ALA A 264 -4.47 -0.04 -12.50
N ASN A 265 -5.16 0.18 -11.38
CA ASN A 265 -6.24 -0.67 -10.85
C ASN A 265 -5.91 -2.17 -10.84
N GLY A 266 -4.70 -2.54 -10.40
CA GLY A 266 -4.24 -3.93 -10.30
C GLY A 266 -3.31 -4.39 -11.43
N MET A 267 -3.21 -3.68 -12.56
CA MET A 267 -2.18 -3.94 -13.56
C MET A 267 -0.80 -3.50 -13.04
N PRO A 268 0.29 -4.25 -13.36
CA PRO A 268 1.62 -3.98 -12.84
C PRO A 268 2.23 -2.72 -13.47
N LEU A 269 2.10 -1.58 -12.80
CA LEU A 269 2.65 -0.30 -13.22
C LEU A 269 3.18 0.47 -12.01
N ALA A 270 4.32 1.10 -12.20
CA ALA A 270 4.92 2.04 -11.26
C ALA A 270 5.62 3.16 -12.04
N MET A 271 5.94 4.25 -11.36
CA MET A 271 6.75 5.32 -11.95
C MET A 271 7.57 6.03 -10.89
N VAL A 272 8.67 6.62 -11.30
CA VAL A 272 9.31 7.74 -10.63
C VAL A 272 8.96 9.02 -11.38
N ALA A 273 8.55 10.04 -10.64
CA ALA A 273 8.26 11.38 -11.11
C ALA A 273 9.17 12.37 -10.40
N GLY A 274 9.54 13.46 -11.05
CA GLY A 274 10.40 14.46 -10.44
C GLY A 274 10.39 15.80 -11.12
N ARG A 275 10.94 16.78 -10.45
CA ARG A 275 11.17 18.11 -10.99
C ARG A 275 11.91 18.01 -12.33
N LYS A 276 11.50 18.82 -13.30
CA LYS A 276 12.03 18.77 -14.66
C LYS A 276 13.54 18.97 -14.69
N ASP A 277 14.05 19.95 -13.95
CA ASP A 277 15.48 20.28 -13.87
C ASP A 277 16.32 19.10 -13.35
N ILE A 278 15.85 18.42 -12.29
CA ILE A 278 16.52 17.22 -11.75
C ILE A 278 16.52 16.09 -12.77
N MET A 279 15.37 15.79 -13.36
CA MET A 279 15.22 14.67 -14.29
C MET A 279 16.02 14.88 -15.57
N GLU A 280 16.14 16.12 -16.06
CA GLU A 280 16.97 16.46 -17.24
C GLU A 280 18.48 16.41 -16.94
N ASP A 281 18.91 16.86 -15.75
CA ASP A 281 20.32 16.80 -15.35
C ASP A 281 20.83 15.36 -15.22
N VAL A 282 20.00 14.45 -14.69
CA VAL A 282 20.43 13.06 -14.44
C VAL A 282 20.24 12.13 -15.63
N ASP A 283 19.43 12.47 -16.62
CA ASP A 283 19.13 11.60 -17.75
C ASP A 283 20.39 11.05 -18.45
N PRO A 284 21.44 11.85 -18.73
CA PRO A 284 22.66 11.34 -19.32
C PRO A 284 23.59 10.60 -18.33
N LYS A 285 23.32 10.65 -17.03
CA LYS A 285 24.18 10.10 -15.97
C LYS A 285 23.66 8.80 -15.38
N VAL A 286 22.33 8.58 -15.39
CA VAL A 286 21.69 7.47 -14.70
C VAL A 286 20.97 6.55 -15.66
N PHE A 287 21.48 5.33 -15.80
CA PHE A 287 20.83 4.32 -16.63
C PHE A 287 19.64 3.71 -15.86
N ILE A 288 18.42 4.10 -16.28
CA ILE A 288 17.14 3.51 -15.80
C ILE A 288 16.40 3.03 -17.05
N SER A 289 16.41 1.74 -17.29
CA SER A 289 15.78 1.12 -18.45
C SER A 289 15.20 -0.23 -18.09
N THR A 290 13.96 -0.47 -18.48
CA THR A 290 13.27 -1.75 -18.30
C THR A 290 12.54 -2.13 -19.57
N THR A 291 12.63 -3.41 -19.97
CA THR A 291 11.95 -3.93 -21.15
C THR A 291 10.44 -3.67 -21.13
N PHE A 292 9.83 -3.76 -19.96
CA PHE A 292 8.39 -3.65 -19.78
C PHE A 292 7.92 -2.30 -19.23
N GLY A 293 8.79 -1.28 -19.12
CA GLY A 293 8.41 0.04 -18.61
C GLY A 293 7.28 0.68 -19.45
N GLY A 294 7.38 0.56 -20.78
CA GLY A 294 6.37 1.02 -21.75
C GLY A 294 5.38 -0.07 -22.21
N GLU A 295 5.15 -1.12 -21.43
CA GLU A 295 4.19 -2.17 -21.77
C GLU A 295 2.76 -1.59 -21.79
N CYS A 296 2.06 -1.79 -22.91
CA CYS A 296 0.90 -0.99 -23.29
C CYS A 296 -0.39 -1.35 -22.53
N LEU A 297 -0.54 -2.58 -22.00
CA LEU A 297 -1.77 -2.94 -21.27
C LEU A 297 -1.86 -2.17 -19.94
N SER A 298 -0.75 -2.13 -19.22
CA SER A 298 -0.71 -1.38 -17.96
C SER A 298 -0.82 0.13 -18.17
N LEU A 299 -0.26 0.65 -19.27
CA LEU A 299 -0.42 2.07 -19.64
C LEU A 299 -1.87 2.39 -19.99
N ALA A 300 -2.54 1.54 -20.79
CA ALA A 300 -3.95 1.69 -21.10
C ALA A 300 -4.84 1.66 -19.85
N ALA A 301 -4.57 0.74 -18.93
CA ALA A 301 -5.23 0.69 -17.63
C ALA A 301 -5.00 1.99 -16.84
N GLY A 302 -3.75 2.46 -16.76
CA GLY A 302 -3.42 3.69 -16.03
C GLY A 302 -4.09 4.93 -16.63
N ILE A 303 -4.15 5.04 -17.97
CA ILE A 303 -4.87 6.12 -18.66
C ILE A 303 -6.36 6.07 -18.30
N ALA A 304 -6.99 4.88 -18.29
CA ALA A 304 -8.39 4.73 -17.90
C ALA A 304 -8.62 5.14 -16.44
N VAL A 305 -7.76 4.69 -15.53
CA VAL A 305 -7.83 5.09 -14.10
C VAL A 305 -7.73 6.61 -13.94
N MET A 306 -6.78 7.27 -14.60
CA MET A 306 -6.64 8.73 -14.51
C MET A 306 -7.89 9.45 -15.01
N LYS A 307 -8.49 8.99 -16.12
CA LYS A 307 -9.73 9.56 -16.67
C LYS A 307 -10.90 9.44 -15.68
N GLU A 308 -11.04 8.32 -14.99
CA GLU A 308 -12.05 8.15 -13.95
C GLU A 308 -11.82 9.09 -12.74
N LEU A 309 -10.56 9.33 -12.40
CA LEU A 309 -10.19 10.20 -11.27
C LEU A 309 -10.31 11.70 -11.57
N GLU A 310 -10.28 12.13 -12.84
CA GLU A 310 -10.29 13.55 -13.24
C GLU A 310 -11.49 14.34 -12.68
N SER A 311 -12.65 13.70 -12.56
CA SER A 311 -13.86 14.33 -12.00
C SER A 311 -13.80 14.61 -10.50
N GLY A 312 -12.94 13.90 -9.77
CA GLY A 312 -12.88 13.90 -8.31
C GLY A 312 -13.99 13.06 -7.63
N GLU A 313 -15.00 12.59 -8.37
CA GLU A 313 -16.12 11.84 -7.78
C GLU A 313 -15.68 10.49 -7.19
N VAL A 314 -14.73 9.80 -7.83
CA VAL A 314 -14.16 8.55 -7.31
C VAL A 314 -13.51 8.78 -5.95
N THR A 315 -12.64 9.78 -5.83
CA THR A 315 -11.98 10.13 -4.57
C THR A 315 -13.00 10.49 -3.50
N LYS A 316 -13.96 11.36 -3.83
CA LYS A 316 -15.02 11.77 -2.90
C LYS A 316 -15.85 10.59 -2.41
N ALA A 317 -16.22 9.67 -3.31
CA ALA A 317 -17.00 8.47 -2.96
C ALA A 317 -16.21 7.54 -2.02
N ILE A 318 -14.94 7.25 -2.32
CA ILE A 318 -14.08 6.40 -1.48
C ILE A 318 -13.93 7.01 -0.07
N TRP A 319 -13.67 8.30 0.03
CA TRP A 319 -13.54 9.01 1.31
C TRP A 319 -14.85 9.00 2.10
N ALA A 320 -15.99 9.19 1.45
CA ALA A 320 -17.30 9.13 2.11
C ALA A 320 -17.60 7.73 2.66
N LYS A 321 -17.32 6.68 1.89
CA LYS A 321 -17.49 5.27 2.31
C LYS A 321 -16.57 4.92 3.48
N GLY A 322 -15.30 5.30 3.39
CA GLY A 322 -14.36 5.08 4.47
C GLY A 322 -14.73 5.82 5.76
N LYS A 323 -15.15 7.08 5.63
CA LYS A 323 -15.63 7.84 6.79
C LYS A 323 -16.87 7.21 7.42
N TYR A 324 -17.82 6.77 6.61
CA TYR A 324 -19.01 6.06 7.10
C TYR A 324 -18.63 4.79 7.87
N LEU A 325 -17.73 3.98 7.31
CA LEU A 325 -17.24 2.77 7.95
C LEU A 325 -16.53 3.09 9.28
N GLN A 326 -15.62 4.06 9.28
CA GLN A 326 -14.83 4.46 10.44
C GLN A 326 -15.69 5.01 11.59
N ASP A 327 -16.62 5.92 11.28
CA ASP A 327 -17.48 6.54 12.28
C ASP A 327 -18.40 5.49 12.94
N ASN A 328 -19.01 4.60 12.14
CA ASN A 328 -19.89 3.57 12.67
C ASN A 328 -19.12 2.46 13.39
N PHE A 329 -17.92 2.08 12.92
CA PHE A 329 -17.03 1.15 13.61
C PHE A 329 -16.68 1.66 15.02
N ARG A 330 -16.27 2.93 15.14
CA ARG A 330 -15.96 3.56 16.42
C ARG A 330 -17.15 3.61 17.36
N LYS A 331 -18.33 3.88 16.82
CA LYS A 331 -19.58 3.83 17.59
C LYS A 331 -19.85 2.43 18.13
N LEU A 332 -19.75 1.40 17.29
CA LEU A 332 -19.93 0.00 17.71
C LEU A 332 -18.91 -0.40 18.77
N ALA A 333 -17.64 -0.08 18.59
CA ALA A 333 -16.59 -0.38 19.57
C ALA A 333 -16.88 0.26 20.94
N LYS A 334 -17.33 1.53 20.93
CA LYS A 334 -17.73 2.24 22.14
C LYS A 334 -18.96 1.60 22.80
N ASP A 335 -20.03 1.31 22.02
CA ASP A 335 -21.29 0.76 22.54
C ASP A 335 -21.09 -0.67 23.10
N ILE A 336 -20.24 -1.45 22.48
CA ILE A 336 -19.86 -2.80 22.96
C ILE A 336 -18.89 -2.73 24.13
N GLY A 337 -18.10 -1.67 24.23
CA GLY A 337 -17.08 -1.46 25.26
C GLY A 337 -15.84 -2.32 25.03
N VAL A 338 -15.26 -2.24 23.82
CA VAL A 338 -14.02 -2.92 23.45
C VAL A 338 -12.96 -1.90 23.01
N PRO A 339 -11.68 -2.14 23.36
CA PRO A 339 -10.58 -1.24 23.03
C PRO A 339 -10.00 -1.56 21.64
N ILE A 340 -10.81 -1.33 20.60
CA ILE A 340 -10.43 -1.45 19.20
C ILE A 340 -10.80 -0.18 18.47
N ASP A 341 -9.96 0.33 17.60
CA ASP A 341 -10.23 1.49 16.76
C ASP A 341 -9.92 1.21 15.28
N LEU A 342 -10.52 1.99 14.41
CA LEU A 342 -10.20 2.05 12.99
C LEU A 342 -9.54 3.41 12.73
N ILE A 343 -8.21 3.42 12.74
CA ILE A 343 -7.38 4.63 12.65
C ILE A 343 -6.96 4.94 11.21
N GLY A 344 -6.35 6.11 11.01
CA GLY A 344 -5.88 6.58 9.71
C GLY A 344 -6.93 7.40 8.95
N TYR A 345 -6.64 7.64 7.67
CA TYR A 345 -7.52 8.41 6.79
C TYR A 345 -8.61 7.53 6.16
N PRO A 346 -9.80 8.08 5.87
CA PRO A 346 -10.93 7.31 5.33
C PRO A 346 -10.60 6.46 4.10
N CYS A 347 -9.67 6.90 3.25
CA CYS A 347 -9.25 6.16 2.06
C CYS A 347 -8.22 5.05 2.33
N ARG A 348 -7.57 5.08 3.49
CA ARG A 348 -6.54 4.13 3.94
C ARG A 348 -6.57 4.04 5.46
N MET A 349 -7.22 3.04 5.98
CA MET A 349 -7.40 2.83 7.41
C MET A 349 -6.65 1.60 7.90
N ASN A 350 -6.41 1.54 9.20
CA ASN A 350 -5.84 0.39 9.89
C ASN A 350 -6.61 0.15 11.18
N PHE A 351 -6.68 -1.10 11.60
CA PHE A 351 -7.20 -1.41 12.93
C PHE A 351 -6.11 -1.23 14.00
N ASP A 352 -6.47 -0.58 15.10
CA ASP A 352 -5.66 -0.55 16.32
C ASP A 352 -6.30 -1.48 17.36
N TYR A 353 -5.59 -2.55 17.70
CA TYR A 353 -6.07 -3.61 18.61
C TYR A 353 -5.31 -3.54 19.92
N THR A 354 -6.04 -3.40 21.02
CA THR A 354 -5.44 -3.42 22.36
C THR A 354 -6.30 -4.26 23.31
N ASP A 355 -5.73 -4.63 24.47
CA ASP A 355 -6.53 -5.05 25.61
C ASP A 355 -7.04 -3.84 26.42
N TYR A 356 -7.73 -4.09 27.51
CA TYR A 356 -8.25 -3.02 28.38
C TYR A 356 -7.17 -2.21 29.13
N GLU A 357 -5.92 -2.66 29.09
CA GLU A 357 -4.76 -1.99 29.67
C GLU A 357 -3.92 -1.27 28.59
N GLY A 358 -4.38 -1.29 27.33
CA GLY A 358 -3.71 -0.65 26.20
C GLY A 358 -2.53 -1.44 25.63
N ARG A 359 -2.35 -2.71 26.00
CA ARG A 359 -1.29 -3.58 25.48
C ARG A 359 -1.69 -4.08 24.09
N ARG A 360 -0.77 -4.05 23.14
CA ARG A 360 -0.94 -4.59 21.78
C ARG A 360 -0.39 -5.99 21.68
N ASP A 361 -1.17 -6.91 21.09
CA ASP A 361 -0.75 -8.27 20.77
C ASP A 361 -1.38 -8.72 19.46
N TRP A 362 -0.61 -9.40 18.63
CA TRP A 362 -1.09 -9.97 17.35
C TRP A 362 -2.21 -10.99 17.55
N LEU A 363 -2.30 -11.60 18.71
CA LEU A 363 -3.40 -12.47 19.06
C LEU A 363 -4.76 -11.74 19.01
N TYR A 364 -4.82 -10.50 19.49
CA TYR A 364 -6.04 -9.71 19.49
C TYR A 364 -6.49 -9.38 18.06
N ASN A 365 -5.55 -8.94 17.22
CA ASN A 365 -5.79 -8.76 15.81
C ASN A 365 -6.31 -10.06 15.16
N SER A 366 -5.65 -11.18 15.45
CA SER A 366 -5.99 -12.50 14.90
C SER A 366 -7.43 -12.93 15.24
N ILE A 367 -7.88 -12.72 16.46
CA ILE A 367 -9.25 -13.06 16.88
C ILE A 367 -10.27 -12.25 16.08
N PHE A 368 -10.07 -10.94 15.93
CA PHE A 368 -11.00 -10.10 15.19
C PHE A 368 -11.03 -10.44 13.70
N MET A 369 -9.88 -10.62 13.07
CA MET A 369 -9.78 -11.00 11.66
C MET A 369 -10.38 -12.39 11.40
N GLN A 370 -10.12 -13.36 12.30
CA GLN A 370 -10.73 -14.68 12.25
C GLN A 370 -12.25 -14.61 12.23
N GLU A 371 -12.84 -13.87 13.17
CA GLU A 371 -14.28 -13.76 13.27
C GLU A 371 -14.90 -12.99 12.09
N SER A 372 -14.18 -12.04 11.52
CA SER A 372 -14.61 -11.31 10.33
C SER A 372 -14.62 -12.19 9.09
N VAL A 373 -13.54 -12.92 8.82
CA VAL A 373 -13.45 -13.80 7.64
C VAL A 373 -14.42 -14.98 7.72
N LYS A 374 -14.68 -15.50 8.91
CA LYS A 374 -15.69 -16.55 9.14
C LYS A 374 -17.10 -16.11 8.71
N ARG A 375 -17.36 -14.82 8.64
CA ARG A 375 -18.65 -14.22 8.32
C ARG A 375 -18.69 -13.51 6.97
N GLY A 376 -17.64 -13.67 6.16
CA GLY A 376 -17.62 -13.18 4.78
C GLY A 376 -16.99 -11.80 4.57
N VAL A 377 -16.19 -11.31 5.52
CA VAL A 377 -15.41 -10.08 5.34
C VAL A 377 -13.93 -10.41 5.39
N LEU A 378 -13.23 -10.20 4.27
CA LEU A 378 -11.80 -10.40 4.14
C LEU A 378 -11.06 -9.11 4.48
N LEU A 379 -10.18 -9.19 5.48
CA LEU A 379 -9.37 -8.10 5.97
C LEU A 379 -7.89 -8.38 5.73
N GLY A 380 -7.13 -7.33 5.40
CA GLY A 380 -5.67 -7.30 5.39
C GLY A 380 -5.12 -6.39 6.48
N TRP A 381 -3.87 -5.95 6.30
CA TRP A 381 -3.22 -4.98 7.20
C TRP A 381 -3.88 -3.61 7.14
N ASN A 382 -4.25 -3.19 5.95
CA ASN A 382 -4.97 -1.96 5.71
C ASN A 382 -6.42 -2.27 5.33
N VAL A 383 -7.28 -1.30 5.55
CA VAL A 383 -8.67 -1.30 5.11
C VAL A 383 -8.80 -0.25 4.02
N PHE A 384 -8.98 -0.70 2.78
CA PHE A 384 -9.14 0.13 1.60
C PHE A 384 -10.58 0.10 1.09
N PRO A 385 -11.42 1.08 1.41
CA PRO A 385 -12.66 1.22 0.68
C PRO A 385 -12.38 1.49 -0.80
N CYS A 386 -12.98 0.73 -1.71
CA CYS A 386 -12.88 0.97 -3.14
C CYS A 386 -14.14 1.65 -3.69
N TYR A 387 -14.04 2.11 -4.94
CA TYR A 387 -15.15 2.84 -5.56
C TYR A 387 -16.43 2.02 -5.69
N THR A 388 -16.32 0.71 -5.90
CA THR A 388 -17.48 -0.18 -6.10
C THR A 388 -18.07 -0.79 -4.82
N HIS A 389 -17.49 -0.59 -3.62
CA HIS A 389 -18.19 -0.96 -2.38
C HIS A 389 -19.56 -0.27 -2.34
N THR A 390 -20.62 -1.04 -2.15
CA THR A 390 -21.98 -0.51 -2.02
C THR A 390 -22.31 -0.13 -0.58
N GLN A 391 -23.42 0.55 -0.36
CA GLN A 391 -23.90 0.82 0.99
C GLN A 391 -24.24 -0.48 1.71
N GLU A 392 -24.82 -1.45 1.00
CA GLU A 392 -25.16 -2.78 1.52
C GLU A 392 -23.89 -3.52 1.99
N ASP A 393 -22.77 -3.41 1.26
CA ASP A 393 -21.49 -4.01 1.67
C ASP A 393 -20.98 -3.39 2.97
N LEU A 394 -21.06 -2.08 3.10
CA LEU A 394 -20.64 -1.36 4.30
C LEU A 394 -21.49 -1.75 5.51
N ASP A 395 -22.82 -1.79 5.34
CA ASP A 395 -23.75 -2.14 6.42
C ASP A 395 -23.62 -3.59 6.85
N PHE A 396 -23.44 -4.51 5.88
CA PHE A 396 -23.15 -5.91 6.16
C PHE A 396 -21.85 -6.05 6.92
N SER A 397 -20.78 -5.40 6.47
CA SER A 397 -19.47 -5.43 7.13
C SER A 397 -19.54 -4.92 8.57
N LEU A 398 -20.26 -3.83 8.81
CA LEU A 398 -20.49 -3.32 10.17
C LEU A 398 -21.23 -4.33 11.05
N SER A 399 -22.19 -5.07 10.51
CA SER A 399 -22.86 -6.14 11.25
C SER A 399 -21.92 -7.30 11.61
N VAL A 400 -21.01 -7.64 10.70
CA VAL A 400 -19.95 -8.64 10.93
C VAL A 400 -18.97 -8.14 11.99
N PHE A 401 -18.54 -6.89 11.92
CA PHE A 401 -17.65 -6.29 12.90
C PHE A 401 -18.27 -6.21 14.30
N GLU A 402 -19.55 -5.91 14.39
CA GLU A 402 -20.27 -5.95 15.65
C GLU A 402 -20.20 -7.33 16.32
N ASP A 403 -20.40 -8.40 15.54
CA ASP A 403 -20.33 -9.76 16.06
C ASP A 403 -18.91 -10.19 16.40
N ALA A 404 -17.93 -9.82 15.55
CA ALA A 404 -16.51 -10.03 15.83
C ALA A 404 -16.05 -9.30 17.11
N MET A 405 -16.50 -8.07 17.34
CA MET A 405 -16.24 -7.30 18.57
C MET A 405 -16.83 -7.97 19.81
N LYS A 406 -18.02 -8.60 19.72
CA LYS A 406 -18.61 -9.34 20.84
C LYS A 406 -17.76 -10.55 21.23
N VAL A 407 -17.22 -11.27 20.25
CA VAL A 407 -16.28 -12.39 20.49
C VAL A 407 -14.99 -11.86 21.08
N TYR A 408 -14.43 -10.80 20.49
CA TYR A 408 -13.23 -10.12 20.96
C TYR A 408 -13.36 -9.70 22.44
N ARG A 409 -14.47 -9.04 22.81
CA ARG A 409 -14.77 -8.67 24.19
C ARG A 409 -14.77 -9.89 25.12
N THR A 410 -15.39 -10.99 24.70
CA THR A 410 -15.49 -12.20 25.51
C THR A 410 -14.11 -12.83 25.70
N ALA A 411 -13.29 -12.86 24.65
CA ALA A 411 -11.93 -13.34 24.70
C ALA A 411 -11.06 -12.54 25.70
N LEU A 412 -11.08 -11.20 25.61
CA LEU A 412 -10.34 -10.35 26.53
C LEU A 412 -10.76 -10.55 27.99
N ARG A 413 -12.07 -10.72 28.26
CA ARG A 413 -12.61 -10.90 29.61
C ARG A 413 -12.38 -12.30 30.20
N SER A 414 -12.09 -13.28 29.36
CA SER A 414 -11.83 -14.66 29.81
C SER A 414 -10.52 -14.83 30.57
N GLY A 415 -9.55 -13.92 30.34
CA GLY A 415 -8.17 -14.06 30.79
C GLY A 415 -7.35 -15.08 29.99
N HIS A 416 -7.98 -15.76 29.02
CA HIS A 416 -7.39 -16.79 28.16
C HIS A 416 -7.80 -16.56 26.69
N PRO A 417 -7.42 -15.40 26.06
CA PRO A 417 -7.85 -15.05 24.71
C PRO A 417 -7.38 -16.06 23.65
N GLU A 418 -6.26 -16.75 23.89
CA GLU A 418 -5.73 -17.78 22.99
C GLU A 418 -6.71 -18.94 22.75
N THR A 419 -7.63 -19.20 23.68
CA THR A 419 -8.62 -20.28 23.55
C THR A 419 -9.75 -19.95 22.55
N TYR A 420 -9.80 -18.72 22.07
CA TYR A 420 -10.77 -18.25 21.04
C TYR A 420 -10.20 -18.37 19.63
N MET A 421 -8.93 -18.79 19.48
CA MET A 421 -8.35 -19.05 18.17
C MET A 421 -8.67 -20.45 17.67
N GLU A 422 -9.25 -20.53 16.47
CA GLU A 422 -9.41 -21.79 15.72
C GLU A 422 -8.22 -22.02 14.79
N GLY A 423 -7.66 -20.95 14.23
CA GLY A 423 -6.49 -20.98 13.36
C GLY A 423 -5.20 -20.56 14.05
N THR A 424 -4.13 -20.52 13.26
CA THR A 424 -2.83 -20.03 13.75
C THR A 424 -2.84 -18.51 13.80
N PRO A 425 -2.48 -17.87 14.94
CA PRO A 425 -2.38 -16.42 15.02
C PRO A 425 -1.41 -15.83 13.99
N LEU A 426 -1.63 -14.57 13.64
CA LEU A 426 -0.75 -13.79 12.78
C LEU A 426 0.66 -13.64 13.36
N LYS A 427 1.63 -13.48 12.47
CA LYS A 427 3.01 -13.15 12.82
C LYS A 427 3.42 -11.84 12.15
N ILE A 428 4.34 -11.11 12.76
CA ILE A 428 4.96 -9.94 12.11
C ILE A 428 5.82 -10.44 10.96
N VAL A 429 5.53 -9.95 9.75
CA VAL A 429 6.31 -10.25 8.53
C VAL A 429 7.25 -9.11 8.18
N LEU A 430 6.84 -7.89 8.54
CA LEU A 430 7.59 -6.65 8.31
C LEU A 430 7.58 -5.86 9.63
N GLY A 431 8.70 -5.76 10.29
CA GLY A 431 8.90 -4.97 11.51
C GLY A 431 9.37 -3.56 11.20
#